data_d49527ed18351fcddd580c7e545a75f8
#
_entry.id   d49527ed18351fcddd580c7e545a75f8
#
_cell.length_a   1.000
_cell.length_b   1.000
_cell.length_c   1.000
_cell.angle_alpha   90.00
_cell.angle_beta   90.00
_cell.angle_gamma   90.00
#
_symmetry.space_group_name_H-M   'P 1'
#
loop_
_entity.id
_entity.type
_entity.pdbx_description
1 polymer ?
#
loop_
_entity_poly.entity_id
_entity_poly.type
_entity_poly.pdbx_seq_one_letter_code
_entity_poly.pdbx_strand_id
1 'polypeptide(L)'
;MRRAAGLAYRRGRRGCDGAAARHLAALLVLALGTGACGISVPMDSLVQDDATTGSIATRPAPQLSPDLNAEDWRRARGALALALDPQGSGAAVAWDNPDTGRKGSFAPTGQPFVKAHAVCRAFRASLSGRDGASSLQGTACRFSGPDWAIKDVRLGKGSA
;
A
#
# COMPACT_ATOMS: atom_id res chain seq x y z
N MET A 1 -41.56 -4.56 -40.87
CA MET A 1 -42.28 -5.54 -40.05
C MET A 1 -41.30 -6.37 -39.24
N ARG A 2 -41.04 -6.04 -37.96
CA ARG A 2 -40.31 -6.88 -37.01
C ARG A 2 -40.96 -6.72 -35.64
N ARG A 3 -41.46 -7.83 -35.11
CA ARG A 3 -42.24 -7.92 -33.88
C ARG A 3 -41.33 -7.81 -32.64
N ALA A 4 -41.73 -6.96 -31.71
CA ALA A 4 -41.13 -6.88 -30.37
C ALA A 4 -41.71 -8.04 -29.52
N ALA A 5 -40.85 -8.84 -28.91
CA ALA A 5 -41.20 -9.84 -27.91
C ALA A 5 -40.97 -9.24 -26.51
N GLY A 6 -42.08 -9.00 -25.77
CA GLY A 6 -42.04 -8.56 -24.38
C GLY A 6 -41.79 -9.75 -23.46
N LEU A 7 -40.76 -9.63 -22.62
CA LEU A 7 -40.55 -10.54 -21.49
C LEU A 7 -41.29 -10.02 -20.26
N ALA A 8 -42.34 -10.76 -19.87
CA ALA A 8 -43.10 -10.54 -18.65
C ALA A 8 -42.28 -11.08 -17.45
N TYR A 9 -41.83 -10.19 -16.56
CA TYR A 9 -41.19 -10.53 -15.27
C TYR A 9 -42.29 -10.94 -14.27
N ARG A 10 -42.38 -12.23 -13.98
CA ARG A 10 -43.25 -12.77 -12.90
C ARG A 10 -42.63 -12.48 -11.54
N ARG A 11 -43.25 -11.57 -10.80
CA ARG A 11 -43.00 -11.28 -9.40
C ARG A 11 -43.57 -12.40 -8.52
N GLY A 12 -42.73 -13.35 -8.12
CA GLY A 12 -43.09 -14.38 -7.13
C GLY A 12 -43.14 -13.78 -5.72
N ARG A 13 -44.35 -13.62 -5.18
CA ARG A 13 -44.58 -13.41 -3.74
C ARG A 13 -44.29 -14.72 -3.02
N ARG A 14 -43.22 -14.78 -2.23
CA ARG A 14 -43.03 -15.82 -1.23
C ARG A 14 -43.53 -15.31 0.10
N GLY A 15 -44.55 -15.98 0.63
CA GLY A 15 -45.11 -15.71 1.94
C GLY A 15 -44.09 -15.93 3.05
N CYS A 16 -44.06 -15.03 3.99
CA CYS A 16 -43.32 -15.18 5.24
C CYS A 16 -44.22 -15.98 6.20
N ASP A 17 -44.04 -17.29 6.21
CA ASP A 17 -44.71 -18.18 7.16
C ASP A 17 -43.86 -18.35 8.42
N GLY A 18 -44.37 -17.92 9.53
CA GLY A 18 -44.51 -18.54 10.88
C GLY A 18 -43.27 -19.08 11.64
N ALA A 19 -42.07 -19.17 11.04
CA ALA A 19 -40.93 -19.78 11.73
C ALA A 19 -40.05 -18.80 12.52
N ALA A 20 -40.20 -17.49 12.29
CA ALA A 20 -39.33 -16.48 12.93
C ALA A 20 -39.71 -16.17 14.40
N ALA A 21 -40.93 -16.49 14.83
CA ALA A 21 -41.39 -16.16 16.18
C ALA A 21 -40.85 -17.09 17.27
N ARG A 22 -40.42 -18.31 16.92
CA ARG A 22 -39.91 -19.30 17.91
C ARG A 22 -38.42 -19.12 18.24
N HIS A 23 -37.64 -18.48 17.40
CA HIS A 23 -36.21 -18.28 17.62
C HIS A 23 -35.88 -16.99 18.41
N LEU A 24 -36.80 -16.02 18.47
CA LEU A 24 -36.65 -14.80 19.28
C LEU A 24 -36.78 -15.05 20.79
N ALA A 25 -37.59 -16.05 21.21
CA ALA A 25 -37.72 -16.39 22.62
C ALA A 25 -36.52 -17.14 23.19
N ALA A 26 -35.76 -17.86 22.36
CA ALA A 26 -34.56 -18.59 22.78
C ALA A 26 -33.32 -17.72 22.94
N LEU A 27 -33.24 -16.59 22.24
CA LEU A 27 -32.10 -15.66 22.31
C LEU A 27 -32.15 -14.73 23.53
N LEU A 28 -33.31 -14.52 24.14
CA LEU A 28 -33.44 -13.61 25.30
C LEU A 28 -32.96 -14.23 26.62
N VAL A 29 -32.81 -15.57 26.72
CA VAL A 29 -32.38 -16.27 27.94
C VAL A 29 -30.85 -16.39 28.02
N LEU A 30 -30.11 -16.22 26.91
CA LEU A 30 -28.65 -16.36 26.89
C LEU A 30 -27.90 -15.06 27.24
N ALA A 31 -28.58 -13.92 27.38
CA ALA A 31 -27.96 -12.60 27.59
C ALA A 31 -27.69 -12.23 29.06
N LEU A 32 -28.04 -13.08 30.02
CA LEU A 32 -27.92 -12.80 31.47
C LEU A 32 -26.75 -13.49 32.17
N GLY A 33 -25.83 -14.12 31.43
CA GLY A 33 -24.77 -14.95 32.00
C GLY A 33 -23.32 -14.43 31.80
N THR A 34 -23.08 -13.25 31.27
CA THR A 34 -21.73 -12.73 31.18
C THR A 34 -21.35 -11.98 32.45
N GLY A 35 -20.90 -12.73 33.47
CA GLY A 35 -20.23 -12.17 34.63
C GLY A 35 -18.99 -11.41 34.17
N ALA A 36 -19.01 -10.10 34.37
CA ALA A 36 -17.87 -9.24 34.14
C ALA A 36 -16.75 -9.61 35.14
N CYS A 37 -15.77 -10.41 34.69
CA CYS A 37 -14.46 -10.46 35.33
C CYS A 37 -13.78 -9.12 35.06
N GLY A 38 -14.04 -8.13 35.90
CA GLY A 38 -13.29 -6.90 35.93
C GLY A 38 -11.86 -7.19 36.36
N ILE A 39 -10.94 -7.27 35.42
CA ILE A 39 -9.50 -7.21 35.71
C ILE A 39 -9.20 -5.75 36.00
N SER A 40 -9.24 -5.36 37.27
CA SER A 40 -8.70 -4.09 37.72
C SER A 40 -7.18 -4.19 37.70
N VAL A 41 -6.57 -3.71 36.62
CA VAL A 41 -5.11 -3.50 36.58
C VAL A 41 -4.84 -2.21 37.37
N PRO A 42 -4.06 -2.25 38.46
CA PRO A 42 -3.70 -1.03 39.17
C PRO A 42 -2.91 -0.12 38.23
N MET A 43 -3.43 1.10 38.02
CA MET A 43 -2.85 2.12 37.14
C MET A 43 -1.43 2.54 37.54
N ASP A 44 -1.02 2.20 38.77
CA ASP A 44 0.29 2.56 39.30
C ASP A 44 1.46 1.74 38.73
N SER A 45 1.15 0.63 38.02
CA SER A 45 2.21 -0.23 37.44
C SER A 45 2.59 0.19 36.02
N LEU A 46 1.92 1.20 35.43
CA LEU A 46 2.18 1.65 34.05
C LEU A 46 3.16 2.84 33.97
N VAL A 47 3.69 3.29 35.11
CA VAL A 47 4.59 4.47 35.14
C VAL A 47 6.04 4.08 35.37
N GLN A 48 6.38 2.80 35.40
CA GLN A 48 7.76 2.40 35.63
C GLN A 48 8.12 1.18 34.82
N ASP A 49 8.37 1.45 33.56
CA ASP A 49 9.43 0.82 32.79
C ASP A 49 9.71 1.71 31.59
N ASP A 50 10.56 2.70 31.79
CA ASP A 50 11.48 3.14 30.74
C ASP A 50 12.42 1.97 30.41
N ALA A 51 11.86 0.83 30.01
CA ALA A 51 12.58 -0.08 29.18
C ALA A 51 12.80 0.68 27.87
N THR A 52 13.87 1.44 27.84
CA THR A 52 14.55 1.84 26.61
C THR A 52 14.84 0.53 25.86
N THR A 53 13.81 -0.03 25.22
CA THR A 53 14.01 -0.98 24.13
C THR A 53 14.85 -0.19 23.15
N GLY A 54 16.14 -0.56 23.09
CA GLY A 54 17.14 0.13 22.30
C GLY A 54 16.54 0.45 20.95
N SER A 55 16.23 1.70 20.74
CA SER A 55 15.77 2.21 19.47
C SER A 55 16.90 1.87 18.52
N ILE A 56 16.74 0.78 17.77
CA ILE A 56 17.59 0.53 16.62
C ILE A 56 17.37 1.76 15.75
N ALA A 57 18.37 2.66 15.75
CA ALA A 57 18.32 3.85 14.92
C ALA A 57 18.11 3.37 13.48
N THR A 58 16.85 3.32 13.07
CA THR A 58 16.48 2.91 11.73
C THR A 58 17.05 3.96 10.82
N ARG A 59 18.17 3.63 10.15
CA ARG A 59 18.76 4.51 9.16
C ARG A 59 17.63 4.95 8.21
N PRO A 60 17.39 6.25 8.04
CA PRO A 60 16.36 6.73 7.13
C PRO A 60 16.49 6.03 5.78
N ALA A 61 15.38 5.54 5.25
CA ALA A 61 15.39 4.92 3.93
C ALA A 61 15.91 5.94 2.90
N PRO A 62 16.80 5.54 1.99
CA PRO A 62 17.29 6.44 0.95
C PRO A 62 16.13 7.03 0.17
N GLN A 63 16.12 8.35 0.01
CA GLN A 63 15.16 9.08 -0.80
C GLN A 63 15.75 9.37 -2.18
N LEU A 64 14.90 9.49 -3.19
CA LEU A 64 15.33 9.84 -4.55
C LEU A 64 15.97 11.23 -4.60
N SER A 65 15.39 12.18 -3.89
CA SER A 65 15.89 13.54 -3.75
C SER A 65 15.33 14.14 -2.46
N PRO A 66 16.10 14.95 -1.74
CA PRO A 66 15.61 15.71 -0.58
C PRO A 66 14.59 16.79 -0.97
N ASP A 67 14.57 17.19 -2.23
CA ASP A 67 13.69 18.27 -2.72
C ASP A 67 12.26 17.81 -3.03
N LEU A 68 11.97 16.52 -2.96
CA LEU A 68 10.61 15.99 -3.16
C LEU A 68 9.79 16.19 -1.90
N ASN A 69 8.64 16.86 -2.04
CA ASN A 69 7.67 16.95 -0.94
C ASN A 69 6.90 15.63 -0.76
N ALA A 70 6.04 15.57 0.24
CA ALA A 70 5.29 14.36 0.58
C ALA A 70 4.38 13.89 -0.56
N GLU A 71 3.77 14.80 -1.31
CA GLU A 71 2.88 14.48 -2.44
C GLU A 71 3.68 14.04 -3.67
N ASP A 72 4.79 14.71 -3.98
CA ASP A 72 5.72 14.26 -5.02
C ASP A 72 6.15 12.82 -4.75
N TRP A 73 6.54 12.56 -3.50
CA TRP A 73 6.99 11.25 -3.08
C TRP A 73 5.89 10.18 -3.13
N ARG A 74 4.66 10.53 -2.77
CA ARG A 74 3.51 9.64 -2.88
C ARG A 74 3.29 9.20 -4.32
N ARG A 75 3.31 10.14 -5.27
CA ARG A 75 3.14 9.88 -6.70
C ARG A 75 4.31 9.06 -7.25
N ALA A 76 5.53 9.43 -6.90
CA ALA A 76 6.74 8.71 -7.29
C ALA A 76 6.72 7.25 -6.81
N ARG A 77 6.26 6.98 -5.57
CA ARG A 77 6.12 5.60 -5.05
C ARG A 77 5.12 4.76 -5.85
N GLY A 78 4.01 5.33 -6.24
CA GLY A 78 3.03 4.65 -7.09
C GLY A 78 3.66 4.22 -8.43
N ALA A 79 4.37 5.14 -9.09
CA ALA A 79 5.06 4.85 -10.33
C ALA A 79 6.20 3.82 -10.15
N LEU A 80 6.95 3.91 -9.05
CA LEU A 80 8.00 2.94 -8.71
C LEU A 80 7.40 1.53 -8.55
N ALA A 81 6.29 1.40 -7.83
CA ALA A 81 5.64 0.11 -7.60
C ALA A 81 5.20 -0.55 -8.90
N LEU A 82 4.61 0.23 -9.81
CA LEU A 82 4.19 -0.25 -11.13
C LEU A 82 5.37 -0.63 -12.02
N ALA A 83 6.42 0.21 -12.05
CA ALA A 83 7.60 -0.04 -12.89
C ALA A 83 8.37 -1.29 -12.45
N LEU A 84 8.45 -1.54 -11.14
CA LEU A 84 9.23 -2.65 -10.59
C LEU A 84 8.45 -3.93 -10.42
N ASP A 85 7.15 -3.95 -10.73
CA ASP A 85 6.35 -5.17 -10.64
C ASP A 85 7.03 -6.30 -11.45
N PRO A 86 7.34 -7.45 -10.82
CA PRO A 86 7.93 -8.58 -11.51
C PRO A 86 7.08 -9.13 -12.66
N GLN A 87 5.78 -8.95 -12.59
CA GLN A 87 4.83 -9.37 -13.62
C GLN A 87 4.50 -8.27 -14.62
N GLY A 88 5.01 -7.06 -14.40
CA GLY A 88 4.82 -5.95 -15.31
C GLY A 88 5.60 -6.08 -16.61
N SER A 89 5.25 -5.26 -17.60
CA SER A 89 5.88 -5.23 -18.92
C SER A 89 7.36 -4.84 -18.93
N GLY A 90 7.87 -4.30 -17.82
CA GLY A 90 9.21 -3.72 -17.75
C GLY A 90 9.35 -2.36 -18.43
N ALA A 91 8.24 -1.77 -18.83
CA ALA A 91 8.20 -0.42 -19.42
C ALA A 91 8.50 0.65 -18.35
N ALA A 92 8.94 1.81 -18.82
CA ALA A 92 9.08 2.99 -17.98
C ALA A 92 7.69 3.50 -17.55
N VAL A 93 7.57 3.86 -16.27
CA VAL A 93 6.35 4.45 -15.70
C VAL A 93 6.66 5.87 -15.26
N ALA A 94 5.94 6.82 -15.85
CA ALA A 94 6.07 8.24 -15.52
C ALA A 94 5.14 8.65 -14.37
N TRP A 95 5.52 9.72 -13.69
CA TRP A 95 4.71 10.44 -12.72
C TRP A 95 4.93 11.94 -12.84
N ASP A 96 3.97 12.72 -12.43
CA ASP A 96 4.05 14.17 -12.37
C ASP A 96 3.23 14.70 -11.20
N ASN A 97 3.61 15.88 -10.73
CA ASN A 97 2.87 16.67 -9.77
C ASN A 97 2.68 18.09 -10.32
N PRO A 98 1.48 18.43 -10.79
CA PRO A 98 1.22 19.76 -11.36
C PRO A 98 1.37 20.89 -10.33
N ASP A 99 1.18 20.64 -9.03
CA ASP A 99 1.27 21.65 -7.99
C ASP A 99 2.70 22.14 -7.79
N THR A 100 3.68 21.24 -7.91
CA THR A 100 5.12 21.55 -7.77
C THR A 100 5.82 21.72 -9.12
N GLY A 101 5.23 21.23 -10.21
CA GLY A 101 5.83 21.12 -11.51
C GLY A 101 6.92 20.05 -11.60
N ARG A 102 7.08 19.22 -10.55
CA ARG A 102 8.02 18.09 -10.54
C ARG A 102 7.46 16.90 -11.28
N LYS A 103 8.32 16.22 -12.01
CA LYS A 103 7.97 15.01 -12.76
C LYS A 103 9.15 14.07 -12.86
N GLY A 104 8.88 12.81 -13.18
CA GLY A 104 9.93 11.83 -13.36
C GLY A 104 9.42 10.52 -13.93
N SER A 105 10.30 9.56 -14.02
CA SER A 105 9.94 8.22 -14.44
C SER A 105 10.84 7.18 -13.78
N PHE A 106 10.34 5.94 -13.72
CA PHE A 106 11.10 4.77 -13.31
C PHE A 106 11.10 3.73 -14.42
N ALA A 107 12.22 3.10 -14.65
CA ALA A 107 12.35 1.96 -15.55
C ALA A 107 13.20 0.88 -14.87
N PRO A 108 12.79 -0.39 -14.87
CA PRO A 108 13.63 -1.46 -14.38
C PRO A 108 14.84 -1.65 -15.33
N THR A 109 16.00 -1.98 -14.75
CA THR A 109 17.24 -2.18 -15.52
C THR A 109 17.69 -3.63 -15.54
N GLY A 110 16.88 -4.57 -15.02
CA GLY A 110 17.20 -5.97 -15.00
C GLY A 110 16.03 -6.82 -14.51
N GLN A 111 16.28 -8.12 -14.43
CA GLN A 111 15.33 -9.07 -13.88
C GLN A 111 15.21 -8.91 -12.37
N PRO A 112 14.04 -9.23 -11.77
CA PRO A 112 13.90 -9.33 -10.33
C PRO A 112 14.82 -10.43 -9.77
N PHE A 113 15.32 -10.22 -8.56
CA PHE A 113 16.13 -11.18 -7.82
C PHE A 113 15.76 -11.20 -6.34
N VAL A 114 16.07 -12.30 -5.67
CA VAL A 114 15.80 -12.45 -4.23
C VAL A 114 17.05 -12.14 -3.42
N LYS A 115 16.93 -11.28 -2.40
CA LYS A 115 17.99 -10.96 -1.45
C LYS A 115 17.38 -10.82 -0.06
N ALA A 116 17.93 -11.56 0.92
CA ALA A 116 17.47 -11.55 2.31
C ALA A 116 15.94 -11.67 2.43
N HIS A 117 15.35 -12.67 1.77
CA HIS A 117 13.92 -12.96 1.73
C HIS A 117 13.04 -11.84 1.13
N ALA A 118 13.63 -10.87 0.48
CA ALA A 118 12.92 -9.81 -0.23
C ALA A 118 13.11 -9.96 -1.74
N VAL A 119 12.07 -9.62 -2.50
CA VAL A 119 12.16 -9.48 -3.96
C VAL A 119 12.75 -8.10 -4.26
N CYS A 120 13.88 -8.05 -4.94
CA CYS A 120 14.58 -6.83 -5.29
C CYS A 120 14.63 -6.65 -6.81
N ARG A 121 14.67 -5.39 -7.25
CA ARG A 121 14.86 -5.06 -8.66
C ARG A 121 15.67 -3.77 -8.79
N ALA A 122 16.64 -3.78 -9.71
CA ALA A 122 17.38 -2.57 -10.04
C ALA A 122 16.55 -1.66 -10.94
N PHE A 123 16.74 -0.35 -10.80
CA PHE A 123 16.02 0.65 -11.59
C PHE A 123 16.89 1.82 -12.02
N ARG A 124 16.44 2.48 -13.06
CA ARG A 124 16.84 3.84 -13.44
C ARG A 124 15.65 4.76 -13.21
N ALA A 125 15.91 5.94 -12.68
CA ALA A 125 14.92 7.00 -12.54
C ALA A 125 15.37 8.27 -13.23
N SER A 126 14.43 9.02 -13.76
CA SER A 126 14.63 10.43 -14.14
C SER A 126 13.83 11.31 -13.19
N LEU A 127 14.39 12.44 -12.82
CA LEU A 127 13.72 13.51 -12.09
C LEU A 127 13.93 14.80 -12.86
N SER A 128 12.89 15.61 -12.96
CA SER A 128 12.97 16.95 -13.52
C SER A 128 12.03 17.90 -12.78
N GLY A 129 12.44 19.14 -12.69
CA GLY A 129 11.73 20.20 -12.02
C GLY A 129 12.38 21.55 -12.32
N ARG A 130 12.08 22.56 -11.53
CA ARG A 130 12.61 23.93 -11.73
C ARG A 130 14.14 24.00 -11.67
N ASP A 131 14.74 23.10 -10.89
CA ASP A 131 16.18 23.07 -10.63
C ASP A 131 16.98 22.25 -11.68
N GLY A 132 16.30 21.78 -12.73
CA GLY A 132 16.90 20.98 -13.79
C GLY A 132 16.44 19.54 -13.84
N ALA A 133 17.22 18.71 -14.54
CA ALA A 133 16.96 17.29 -14.70
C ALA A 133 18.12 16.46 -14.16
N SER A 134 17.80 15.34 -13.52
CA SER A 134 18.77 14.38 -13.03
C SER A 134 18.40 12.95 -13.42
N SER A 135 19.43 12.13 -13.64
CA SER A 135 19.29 10.70 -13.84
C SER A 135 19.85 9.98 -12.62
N LEU A 136 19.09 9.02 -12.13
CA LEU A 136 19.40 8.24 -10.93
C LEU A 136 19.40 6.75 -11.25
N GLN A 137 20.15 5.98 -10.50
CA GLN A 137 20.14 4.52 -10.54
C GLN A 137 20.09 4.00 -9.12
N GLY A 138 19.39 2.89 -8.90
CA GLY A 138 19.30 2.31 -7.58
C GLY A 138 18.72 0.91 -7.59
N THR A 139 18.51 0.40 -6.38
CA THR A 139 17.83 -0.87 -6.12
C THR A 139 16.73 -0.64 -5.13
N ALA A 140 15.57 -1.20 -5.39
CA ALA A 140 14.49 -1.27 -4.43
C ALA A 140 14.10 -2.72 -4.16
N CYS A 141 13.61 -2.99 -2.95
CA CYS A 141 13.20 -4.32 -2.51
C CYS A 141 11.83 -4.25 -1.83
N ARG A 142 11.04 -5.34 -1.95
CA ARG A 142 9.80 -5.54 -1.21
C ARG A 142 9.83 -6.88 -0.47
N PHE A 143 9.37 -6.90 0.77
CA PHE A 143 9.23 -8.13 1.55
C PHE A 143 7.86 -8.75 1.36
N SER A 144 6.83 -7.91 1.38
CA SER A 144 5.43 -8.31 1.20
C SER A 144 4.61 -7.11 0.72
N GLY A 145 3.46 -7.37 0.10
CA GLY A 145 2.57 -6.30 -0.38
C GLY A 145 3.12 -5.51 -1.57
N PRO A 146 2.51 -4.36 -1.87
CA PRO A 146 2.85 -3.53 -3.03
C PRO A 146 4.03 -2.58 -2.79
N ASP A 147 4.43 -2.37 -1.52
CA ASP A 147 5.38 -1.31 -1.15
C ASP A 147 6.83 -1.70 -1.43
N TRP A 148 7.48 -0.91 -2.26
CA TRP A 148 8.89 -1.02 -2.55
C TRP A 148 9.70 -0.02 -1.72
N ALA A 149 10.69 -0.52 -0.98
CA ALA A 149 11.64 0.31 -0.24
C ALA A 149 12.92 0.47 -1.04
N ILE A 150 13.31 1.71 -1.32
CA ILE A 150 14.61 2.00 -1.95
C ILE A 150 15.71 1.61 -0.95
N LYS A 151 16.67 0.81 -1.40
CA LYS A 151 17.81 0.35 -0.60
C LYS A 151 19.07 1.15 -0.87
N ASP A 152 19.25 1.54 -2.10
CA ASP A 152 20.32 2.42 -2.53
C ASP A 152 19.86 3.29 -3.70
N VAL A 153 20.44 4.45 -3.83
CA VAL A 153 20.27 5.35 -4.97
C VAL A 153 21.56 6.16 -5.16
N ARG A 154 21.95 6.39 -6.41
CA ARG A 154 23.11 7.18 -6.81
C ARG A 154 22.80 7.91 -8.10
N LEU A 155 23.54 8.98 -8.36
CA LEU A 155 23.49 9.63 -9.66
C LEU A 155 23.86 8.65 -10.76
N GLY A 156 23.03 8.55 -11.77
CA GLY A 156 23.32 7.80 -12.99
C GLY A 156 24.47 8.49 -13.73
N LYS A 157 25.36 7.70 -14.32
CA LYS A 157 26.30 8.27 -15.31
C LYS A 157 25.45 8.81 -16.45
N GLY A 158 25.43 10.12 -16.64
CA GLY A 158 24.77 10.72 -17.79
C GLY A 158 25.35 10.10 -19.05
N SER A 159 24.51 9.55 -19.91
CA SER A 159 24.90 9.36 -21.31
C SER A 159 25.03 10.78 -21.90
N ALA A 160 26.24 11.23 -22.08
CA ALA A 160 26.51 12.37 -22.91
C ALA A 160 26.03 12.10 -24.34
#